data_54e044887a9638f51c1b53c59f4fa2e8
#
_entry.id   54e044887a9638f51c1b53c59f4fa2e8
#
_cell.length_a   1.000
_cell.length_b   1.000
_cell.length_c   1.000
_cell.angle_alpha   90.00
_cell.angle_beta   90.00
_cell.angle_gamma   90.00
#
_symmetry.space_group_name_H-M   'P 1'
#
loop_
_entity.id
_entity.type
_entity.pdbx_description
1 polymer ?
#
loop_
_entity_poly.entity_id
_entity_poly.type
_entity_poly.pdbx_seq_one_letter_code
_entity_poly.pdbx_strand_id
1 'polypeptide(L)'
;MDSWSDYSAKRWLGLRPAPMRDRYDVIVVGSGAAGLCAAAVAASQSQAVLLVESASQIGGTTAISGGMVWVPANHKMKEVGLDDNLEATRRYLQHTVTDSDERMEAFLATSDEAIRYLEQHTSLKLRPVKRYPDYYPDLPGATLGGRVLEPVPFDGSELGADFSRLRWPLPEFMLFGGMMISREDIPHLRRVGQSLQSTMHALKLVANTRNSV
;
A
#
# COMPACT_ATOMS: atom_id res chain seq x y z
N MET A 1 7.45 39.48 -4.86
CA MET A 1 7.90 38.87 -3.58
C MET A 1 6.65 38.63 -2.76
N ASP A 2 5.83 37.69 -3.18
CA ASP A 2 4.55 37.42 -2.54
C ASP A 2 4.78 36.44 -1.41
N SER A 3 4.41 36.92 -0.23
CA SER A 3 4.72 36.27 1.04
C SER A 3 4.01 34.95 1.18
N TRP A 4 4.76 33.93 1.54
CA TRP A 4 4.28 32.57 1.94
C TRP A 4 3.34 32.60 3.16
N SER A 5 3.00 33.80 3.68
CA SER A 5 2.15 34.00 4.85
C SER A 5 0.65 33.85 4.60
N ASP A 6 0.19 33.72 3.35
CA ASP A 6 -1.24 33.65 3.01
C ASP A 6 -1.75 32.21 2.74
N TYR A 7 -0.90 31.20 2.89
CA TYR A 7 -1.38 29.83 3.07
C TYR A 7 -1.93 29.67 4.50
N SER A 8 -2.89 30.52 4.80
CA SER A 8 -3.56 30.49 6.09
C SER A 8 -4.32 29.17 6.25
N ALA A 9 -4.19 28.61 7.42
CA ALA A 9 -4.84 27.41 7.96
C ALA A 9 -6.38 27.36 7.83
N LYS A 10 -6.99 28.30 7.11
CA LYS A 10 -8.45 28.46 6.96
C LYS A 10 -9.10 27.57 5.90
N ARG A 11 -8.34 26.76 5.16
CA ARG A 11 -8.88 25.88 4.10
C ARG A 11 -8.96 24.41 4.47
N TRP A 12 -8.63 24.06 5.69
CA TRP A 12 -8.76 22.68 6.19
C TRP A 12 -10.17 22.49 6.72
N LEU A 13 -11.06 22.05 5.87
CA LEU A 13 -12.46 21.75 6.15
C LEU A 13 -12.60 20.90 7.44
N GLY A 14 -12.87 21.56 8.58
CA GLY A 14 -13.44 20.93 9.78
C GLY A 14 -12.55 19.98 10.59
N LEU A 15 -11.40 19.58 10.08
CA LEU A 15 -10.48 18.72 10.80
C LEU A 15 -9.56 19.58 11.67
N ARG A 16 -9.62 19.41 12.98
CA ARG A 16 -8.64 20.03 13.87
C ARG A 16 -7.29 19.35 13.58
N PRO A 17 -6.28 20.08 13.04
CA PRO A 17 -4.93 19.55 13.01
C PRO A 17 -4.56 19.15 14.44
N ALA A 18 -3.83 18.06 14.60
CA ALA A 18 -3.21 17.78 15.89
C ALA A 18 -2.45 19.04 16.34
N PRO A 19 -2.48 19.39 17.63
CA PRO A 19 -1.78 20.60 18.08
C PRO A 19 -0.34 20.53 17.60
N MET A 20 0.06 21.53 16.81
CA MET A 20 1.43 21.64 16.33
C MET A 20 2.36 21.72 17.53
N ARG A 21 3.43 20.94 17.50
CA ARG A 21 4.52 21.05 18.50
C ARG A 21 5.50 22.11 18.04
N ASP A 22 6.17 22.74 18.97
CA ASP A 22 7.23 23.71 18.66
C ASP A 22 8.49 23.04 18.06
N ARG A 23 8.62 21.74 18.24
CA ARG A 23 9.79 20.97 17.80
C ARG A 23 9.41 19.56 17.39
N TYR A 24 10.05 19.07 16.33
CA TYR A 24 9.98 17.71 15.84
C TYR A 24 11.40 17.16 15.65
N ASP A 25 11.56 15.86 15.85
CA ASP A 25 12.83 15.16 15.64
C ASP A 25 13.01 14.79 14.15
N VAL A 26 11.89 14.48 13.49
CA VAL A 26 11.87 14.09 12.07
C VAL A 26 10.75 14.83 11.34
N ILE A 27 11.08 15.38 10.18
CA ILE A 27 10.09 15.95 9.24
C ILE A 27 10.11 15.10 7.97
N VAL A 28 8.95 14.54 7.64
CA VAL A 28 8.75 13.75 6.41
C VAL A 28 7.91 14.55 5.43
N VAL A 29 8.38 14.69 4.20
CA VAL A 29 7.69 15.42 3.13
C VAL A 29 7.07 14.43 2.15
N GLY A 30 5.75 14.48 2.03
CA GLY A 30 4.94 13.60 1.18
C GLY A 30 4.35 12.40 1.93
N SER A 31 3.08 12.11 1.64
CA SER A 31 2.29 11.05 2.28
C SER A 31 2.04 9.82 1.40
N GLY A 32 2.84 9.62 0.37
CA GLY A 32 2.87 8.36 -0.39
C GLY A 32 3.47 7.22 0.45
N ALA A 33 3.55 6.00 -0.11
CA ALA A 33 4.05 4.82 0.62
C ALA A 33 5.39 5.07 1.31
N ALA A 34 6.37 5.64 0.60
CA ALA A 34 7.70 5.89 1.15
C ALA A 34 7.66 6.85 2.35
N GLY A 35 6.91 7.97 2.24
CA GLY A 35 6.79 8.93 3.32
C GLY A 35 6.04 8.36 4.53
N LEU A 36 4.95 7.65 4.31
CA LEU A 36 4.21 7.00 5.40
C LEU A 36 5.04 5.92 6.08
N CYS A 37 5.80 5.12 5.33
CA CYS A 37 6.73 4.14 5.91
C CYS A 37 7.81 4.83 6.76
N ALA A 38 8.45 5.88 6.24
CA ALA A 38 9.47 6.62 6.97
C ALA A 38 8.91 7.23 8.27
N ALA A 39 7.72 7.85 8.19
CA ALA A 39 7.06 8.43 9.35
C ALA A 39 6.67 7.37 10.39
N ALA A 40 6.11 6.23 9.95
CA ALA A 40 5.73 5.14 10.84
C ALA A 40 6.94 4.51 11.54
N VAL A 41 8.02 4.27 10.80
CA VAL A 41 9.26 3.73 11.37
C VAL A 41 9.87 4.70 12.38
N ALA A 42 9.99 5.99 12.07
CA ALA A 42 10.50 6.96 13.02
C ALA A 42 9.61 7.07 14.27
N ALA A 43 8.29 7.10 14.10
CA ALA A 43 7.35 7.16 15.21
C ALA A 43 7.40 5.89 16.09
N SER A 44 7.60 4.70 15.51
CA SER A 44 7.74 3.46 16.28
C SER A 44 8.99 3.44 17.14
N GLN A 45 9.97 4.29 16.83
CA GLN A 45 11.18 4.51 17.64
C GLN A 45 11.05 5.70 18.58
N SER A 46 9.83 6.09 18.93
CA SER A 46 9.51 7.19 19.87
C SER A 46 9.98 8.59 19.42
N GLN A 47 10.23 8.78 18.13
CA GLN A 47 10.55 10.10 17.58
C GLN A 47 9.28 10.95 17.42
N ALA A 48 9.40 12.25 17.67
CA ALA A 48 8.36 13.22 17.34
C ALA A 48 8.41 13.50 15.83
N VAL A 49 7.43 13.01 15.08
CA VAL A 49 7.40 13.09 13.62
C VAL A 49 6.36 14.10 13.14
N LEU A 50 6.74 14.94 12.20
CA LEU A 50 5.84 15.76 11.39
C LEU A 50 5.81 15.22 9.96
N LEU A 51 4.64 14.77 9.51
CA LEU A 51 4.39 14.45 8.11
C LEU A 51 3.66 15.62 7.45
N VAL A 52 4.23 16.16 6.37
CA VAL A 52 3.64 17.23 5.58
C VAL A 52 3.30 16.73 4.17
N GLU A 53 2.16 17.18 3.66
CA GLU A 53 1.65 16.81 2.32
C GLU A 53 1.25 18.09 1.57
N SER A 54 1.62 18.18 0.29
CA SER A 54 1.31 19.32 -0.57
C SER A 54 -0.12 19.31 -1.09
N ALA A 55 -0.71 18.11 -1.21
CA ALA A 55 -2.10 17.94 -1.65
C ALA A 55 -3.08 18.13 -0.48
N SER A 56 -4.34 18.36 -0.81
CA SER A 56 -5.42 18.41 0.18
C SER A 56 -5.77 17.05 0.78
N GLN A 57 -5.31 15.95 0.16
CA GLN A 57 -5.54 14.58 0.58
C GLN A 57 -4.23 13.82 0.70
N ILE A 58 -4.17 12.88 1.63
CA ILE A 58 -3.00 12.03 1.90
C ILE A 58 -3.05 10.74 1.10
N GLY A 59 -1.88 10.13 0.89
CA GLY A 59 -1.74 8.82 0.25
C GLY A 59 -1.02 8.83 -1.10
N GLY A 60 -0.84 10.00 -1.72
CA GLY A 60 -0.11 10.14 -2.98
C GLY A 60 -0.67 9.24 -4.09
N THR A 61 0.21 8.73 -4.96
CA THR A 61 -0.16 7.74 -6.00
C THR A 61 -0.43 6.35 -5.42
N THR A 62 0.06 6.05 -4.23
CA THR A 62 -0.19 4.77 -3.56
C THR A 62 -1.68 4.55 -3.31
N ALA A 63 -2.40 5.58 -2.86
CA ALA A 63 -3.83 5.50 -2.58
C ALA A 63 -4.70 5.25 -3.83
N ILE A 64 -4.21 5.57 -5.03
CA ILE A 64 -4.89 5.34 -6.30
C ILE A 64 -4.35 4.12 -7.07
N SER A 65 -3.52 3.32 -6.43
CA SER A 65 -2.94 2.09 -6.97
C SER A 65 -3.50 0.86 -6.24
N GLY A 66 -3.12 -0.33 -6.70
CA GLY A 66 -3.42 -1.58 -5.98
C GLY A 66 -2.61 -1.78 -4.70
N GLY A 67 -1.69 -0.88 -4.37
CA GLY A 67 -0.86 -0.95 -3.16
C GLY A 67 0.11 -2.14 -3.12
N MET A 68 0.33 -2.81 -4.25
CA MET A 68 1.21 -3.98 -4.32
C MET A 68 2.67 -3.59 -4.22
N VAL A 69 3.47 -4.45 -3.60
CA VAL A 69 4.92 -4.34 -3.52
C VAL A 69 5.59 -5.59 -4.08
N TRP A 70 6.69 -5.42 -4.79
CA TRP A 70 7.50 -6.51 -5.28
C TRP A 70 8.64 -6.77 -4.29
N VAL A 71 8.64 -7.95 -3.67
CA VAL A 71 9.61 -8.34 -2.63
C VAL A 71 10.10 -9.75 -2.97
N PRO A 72 11.30 -9.88 -3.54
CA PRO A 72 11.84 -11.17 -3.89
C PRO A 72 12.29 -11.95 -2.65
N ALA A 73 12.29 -13.26 -2.76
CA ALA A 73 12.71 -14.18 -1.71
C ALA A 73 12.03 -13.91 -0.34
N ASN A 74 10.81 -13.36 -0.35
CA ASN A 74 10.11 -13.00 0.87
C ASN A 74 9.63 -14.24 1.63
N HIS A 75 9.53 -14.10 2.95
CA HIS A 75 9.16 -15.19 3.86
C HIS A 75 7.74 -15.76 3.62
N LYS A 76 6.87 -14.99 2.96
CA LYS A 76 5.47 -15.37 2.73
C LYS A 76 5.28 -16.25 1.51
N MET A 77 6.27 -16.42 0.65
CA MET A 77 6.13 -17.24 -0.57
C MET A 77 5.75 -18.69 -0.25
N LYS A 78 6.22 -19.22 0.87
CA LYS A 78 5.90 -20.57 1.36
C LYS A 78 4.40 -20.74 1.69
N GLU A 79 3.70 -19.68 2.06
CA GLU A 79 2.25 -19.72 2.34
C GLU A 79 1.43 -20.11 1.11
N VAL A 80 1.95 -19.84 -0.08
CA VAL A 80 1.32 -20.17 -1.36
C VAL A 80 1.98 -21.34 -2.10
N GLY A 81 2.89 -22.06 -1.42
CA GLY A 81 3.58 -23.21 -1.95
C GLY A 81 4.64 -22.88 -3.00
N LEU A 82 5.23 -21.69 -2.91
CA LEU A 82 6.31 -21.22 -3.77
C LEU A 82 7.57 -21.00 -2.95
N ASP A 83 8.71 -21.07 -3.63
CA ASP A 83 10.02 -20.80 -3.05
C ASP A 83 10.83 -19.91 -4.01
N ASP A 84 11.73 -19.12 -3.46
CA ASP A 84 12.61 -18.23 -4.21
C ASP A 84 13.90 -18.00 -3.43
N ASN A 85 14.91 -17.47 -4.11
CA ASN A 85 16.17 -17.11 -3.48
C ASN A 85 16.78 -15.86 -4.16
N LEU A 86 17.66 -15.21 -3.44
CA LEU A 86 18.29 -13.98 -3.90
C LEU A 86 19.16 -14.17 -5.14
N GLU A 87 19.73 -15.37 -5.35
CA GLU A 87 20.53 -15.67 -6.53
C GLU A 87 19.66 -15.69 -7.80
N ALA A 88 18.52 -16.36 -7.76
CA ALA A 88 17.56 -16.34 -8.86
C ALA A 88 17.08 -14.92 -9.16
N THR A 89 16.80 -14.14 -8.10
CA THR A 89 16.39 -12.75 -8.26
C THR A 89 17.48 -11.88 -8.89
N ARG A 90 18.76 -12.01 -8.46
CA ARG A 90 19.87 -11.28 -9.09
C ARG A 90 19.98 -11.61 -10.57
N ARG A 91 19.86 -12.89 -10.91
CA ARG A 91 19.88 -13.35 -12.30
C ARG A 91 18.77 -12.71 -13.13
N TYR A 92 17.57 -12.59 -12.59
CA TYR A 92 16.44 -11.90 -13.22
C TYR A 92 16.74 -10.40 -13.40
N LEU A 93 17.20 -9.74 -12.35
CA LEU A 93 17.49 -8.30 -12.38
C LEU A 93 18.64 -7.94 -13.32
N GLN A 94 19.65 -8.79 -13.47
CA GLN A 94 20.73 -8.61 -14.45
C GLN A 94 20.25 -8.48 -15.90
N HIS A 95 19.06 -9.03 -16.21
CA HIS A 95 18.46 -8.94 -17.54
C HIS A 95 17.45 -7.79 -17.67
N THR A 96 17.03 -7.18 -16.56
CA THR A 96 15.95 -6.19 -16.54
C THR A 96 16.41 -4.80 -16.10
N VAL A 97 17.52 -4.71 -15.39
CA VAL A 97 18.07 -3.45 -14.86
C VAL A 97 19.42 -3.19 -15.56
N THR A 98 19.55 -1.99 -16.13
CA THR A 98 20.76 -1.61 -16.90
C THR A 98 21.97 -1.39 -16.00
N ASP A 99 21.74 -0.87 -14.78
CA ASP A 99 22.78 -0.55 -13.82
C ASP A 99 22.51 -1.27 -12.50
N SER A 100 23.18 -2.41 -12.29
CA SER A 100 23.24 -3.03 -10.97
C SER A 100 24.16 -2.21 -10.08
N ASP A 101 23.59 -1.56 -9.07
CA ASP A 101 24.36 -0.75 -8.13
C ASP A 101 24.16 -1.24 -6.67
N GLU A 102 24.85 -0.58 -5.76
CA GLU A 102 24.76 -0.87 -4.32
C GLU A 102 23.33 -0.75 -3.79
N ARG A 103 22.47 0.07 -4.41
CA ARG A 103 21.07 0.23 -4.03
C ARG A 103 20.25 -1.01 -4.33
N MET A 104 20.52 -1.67 -5.46
CA MET A 104 19.87 -2.94 -5.81
C MET A 104 20.24 -4.02 -4.79
N GLU A 105 21.51 -4.14 -4.43
CA GLU A 105 21.96 -5.12 -3.44
C GLU A 105 21.40 -4.81 -2.05
N ALA A 106 21.36 -3.54 -1.64
CA ALA A 106 20.72 -3.13 -0.40
C ALA A 106 19.22 -3.49 -0.38
N PHE A 107 18.50 -3.24 -1.48
CA PHE A 107 17.10 -3.64 -1.61
C PHE A 107 16.92 -5.16 -1.48
N LEU A 108 17.73 -5.94 -2.18
CA LEU A 108 17.66 -7.40 -2.10
C LEU A 108 17.94 -7.93 -0.69
N ALA A 109 18.91 -7.33 -0.02
CA ALA A 109 19.30 -7.74 1.32
C ALA A 109 18.26 -7.41 2.40
N THR A 110 17.50 -6.30 2.23
CA THR A 110 16.69 -5.73 3.33
C THR A 110 15.20 -5.72 3.07
N SER A 111 14.74 -5.98 1.84
CA SER A 111 13.31 -5.83 1.50
C SER A 111 12.38 -6.74 2.30
N ASP A 112 12.74 -8.00 2.56
CA ASP A 112 11.94 -8.91 3.39
C ASP A 112 11.92 -8.48 4.86
N GLU A 113 13.05 -8.02 5.39
CA GLU A 113 13.15 -7.48 6.74
C GLU A 113 12.27 -6.24 6.93
N ALA A 114 12.29 -5.33 5.94
CA ALA A 114 11.45 -4.14 5.96
C ALA A 114 9.95 -4.47 6.03
N ILE A 115 9.50 -5.48 5.27
CA ILE A 115 8.11 -5.94 5.33
C ILE A 115 7.78 -6.53 6.69
N ARG A 116 8.64 -7.39 7.25
CA ARG A 116 8.46 -7.93 8.61
C ARG A 116 8.35 -6.83 9.65
N TYR A 117 9.23 -5.84 9.57
CA TYR A 117 9.22 -4.71 10.50
C TYR A 117 7.91 -3.93 10.43
N LEU A 118 7.46 -3.58 9.22
CA LEU A 118 6.20 -2.85 9.04
C LEU A 118 5.00 -3.63 9.54
N GLU A 119 4.91 -4.94 9.27
CA GLU A 119 3.82 -5.79 9.76
C GLU A 119 3.82 -5.98 11.29
N GLN A 120 4.98 -5.89 11.92
CA GLN A 120 5.11 -5.99 13.39
C GLN A 120 4.73 -4.69 14.09
N HIS A 121 5.03 -3.53 13.49
CA HIS A 121 4.90 -2.23 14.14
C HIS A 121 3.74 -1.38 13.63
N THR A 122 3.01 -1.88 12.64
CA THR A 122 1.85 -1.18 12.07
C THR A 122 0.68 -2.15 11.83
N SER A 123 -0.47 -1.61 11.46
CA SER A 123 -1.63 -2.41 11.03
C SER A 123 -1.49 -2.97 9.59
N LEU A 124 -0.41 -2.66 8.88
CA LEU A 124 -0.17 -3.21 7.55
C LEU A 124 -0.08 -4.73 7.63
N LYS A 125 -0.84 -5.40 6.77
CA LYS A 125 -0.74 -6.83 6.52
C LYS A 125 -0.69 -7.06 5.03
N LEU A 126 0.25 -7.88 4.60
CA LEU A 126 0.46 -8.24 3.21
C LEU A 126 0.29 -9.74 3.02
N ARG A 127 -0.12 -10.14 1.82
CA ARG A 127 -0.20 -11.56 1.44
C ARG A 127 0.43 -11.78 0.07
N PRO A 128 1.07 -12.94 -0.17
CA PRO A 128 1.70 -13.23 -1.44
C PRO A 128 0.66 -13.55 -2.51
N VAL A 129 0.85 -13.02 -3.72
CA VAL A 129 -0.01 -13.33 -4.86
C VAL A 129 0.53 -14.56 -5.58
N LYS A 130 -0.17 -15.69 -5.45
CA LYS A 130 0.27 -17.00 -5.95
C LYS A 130 0.52 -17.03 -7.45
N ARG A 131 -0.30 -16.32 -8.25
CA ARG A 131 -0.23 -16.29 -9.71
C ARG A 131 -0.14 -14.84 -10.17
N TYR A 132 1.04 -14.31 -10.07
CA TYR A 132 1.38 -12.97 -10.54
C TYR A 132 2.83 -13.01 -11.03
N PRO A 133 3.04 -13.33 -12.31
CA PRO A 133 4.39 -13.50 -12.85
C PRO A 133 5.15 -12.18 -12.83
N ASP A 134 6.46 -12.28 -12.80
CA ASP A 134 7.32 -11.14 -13.06
C ASP A 134 7.04 -10.57 -14.46
N TYR A 135 7.35 -9.30 -14.69
CA TYR A 135 7.03 -8.62 -15.96
C TYR A 135 7.63 -9.29 -17.20
N TYR A 136 8.75 -9.98 -17.03
CA TYR A 136 9.42 -10.75 -18.08
C TYR A 136 9.55 -12.20 -17.63
N PRO A 137 8.47 -12.97 -17.70
CA PRO A 137 8.43 -14.31 -17.09
C PRO A 137 9.33 -15.34 -17.78
N ASP A 138 9.75 -15.06 -19.01
CA ASP A 138 10.64 -15.93 -19.80
C ASP A 138 12.13 -15.70 -19.51
N LEU A 139 12.47 -14.68 -18.72
CA LEU A 139 13.86 -14.41 -18.37
C LEU A 139 14.40 -15.33 -17.28
N PRO A 140 15.70 -15.66 -17.31
CA PRO A 140 16.33 -16.48 -16.28
C PRO A 140 16.14 -15.89 -14.88
N GLY A 141 15.67 -16.70 -13.95
CA GLY A 141 15.43 -16.29 -12.58
C GLY A 141 14.09 -15.60 -12.31
N ALA A 142 13.22 -15.48 -13.34
CA ALA A 142 11.84 -15.04 -13.17
C ALA A 142 11.01 -16.05 -12.39
N THR A 143 9.94 -15.58 -11.74
CA THR A 143 8.94 -16.43 -11.09
C THR A 143 7.56 -16.20 -11.69
N LEU A 144 6.69 -17.22 -11.56
CA LEU A 144 5.29 -17.13 -11.98
C LEU A 144 4.38 -16.60 -10.86
N GLY A 145 4.95 -16.24 -9.71
CA GLY A 145 4.22 -15.65 -8.59
C GLY A 145 5.02 -15.59 -7.30
N GLY A 146 4.40 -15.08 -6.26
CA GLY A 146 4.93 -15.04 -4.90
C GLY A 146 5.82 -13.84 -4.56
N ARG A 147 6.52 -13.24 -5.52
CA ARG A 147 7.31 -12.02 -5.29
C ARG A 147 6.45 -10.78 -5.07
N VAL A 148 5.27 -10.76 -5.67
CA VAL A 148 4.33 -9.66 -5.45
C VAL A 148 3.51 -9.94 -4.21
N LEU A 149 3.54 -8.99 -3.28
CA LEU A 149 2.69 -8.95 -2.10
C LEU A 149 1.58 -7.91 -2.31
N GLU A 150 0.35 -8.27 -2.01
CA GLU A 150 -0.79 -7.35 -2.02
C GLU A 150 -1.27 -7.06 -0.61
N PRO A 151 -1.78 -5.84 -0.33
CA PRO A 151 -2.31 -5.52 0.98
C PRO A 151 -3.56 -6.34 1.28
N VAL A 152 -3.66 -6.81 2.52
CA VAL A 152 -4.91 -7.32 3.06
C VAL A 152 -5.84 -6.14 3.29
N PRO A 153 -7.16 -6.25 2.97
CA PRO A 153 -8.11 -5.18 3.23
C PRO A 153 -8.07 -4.71 4.68
N PHE A 154 -7.99 -3.40 4.86
CA PHE A 154 -8.01 -2.73 6.16
C PHE A 154 -9.40 -2.13 6.39
N ASP A 155 -9.90 -2.19 7.62
CA ASP A 155 -11.16 -1.55 7.98
C ASP A 155 -10.95 -0.03 8.11
N GLY A 156 -11.37 0.71 7.10
CA GLY A 156 -11.23 2.16 7.05
C GLY A 156 -11.92 2.90 8.19
N SER A 157 -12.91 2.27 8.86
CA SER A 157 -13.59 2.87 10.00
C SER A 157 -12.67 3.10 11.21
N GLU A 158 -11.57 2.33 11.31
CA GLU A 158 -10.55 2.51 12.34
C GLU A 158 -9.83 3.86 12.23
N LEU A 159 -9.84 4.48 11.06
CA LEU A 159 -9.25 5.82 10.85
C LEU A 159 -10.15 6.94 11.38
N GLY A 160 -11.42 6.66 11.67
CA GLY A 160 -12.36 7.66 12.17
C GLY A 160 -12.41 8.89 11.25
N ALA A 161 -12.23 10.08 11.82
CA ALA A 161 -12.27 11.34 11.08
C ALA A 161 -11.16 11.47 10.01
N ASP A 162 -10.05 10.77 10.17
CA ASP A 162 -8.93 10.83 9.23
C ASP A 162 -9.22 10.08 7.92
N PHE A 163 -10.24 9.22 7.90
CA PHE A 163 -10.66 8.53 6.68
C PHE A 163 -10.98 9.51 5.54
N SER A 164 -11.65 10.62 5.85
CA SER A 164 -11.99 11.66 4.87
C SER A 164 -10.78 12.39 4.26
N ARG A 165 -9.61 12.25 4.89
CA ARG A 165 -8.35 12.84 4.41
C ARG A 165 -7.65 11.96 3.39
N LEU A 166 -8.03 10.70 3.26
CA LEU A 166 -7.43 9.80 2.28
C LEU A 166 -7.80 10.24 0.86
N ARG A 167 -6.83 10.13 -0.03
CA ARG A 167 -7.06 10.31 -1.45
C ARG A 167 -7.98 9.19 -1.96
N TRP A 168 -9.05 9.59 -2.64
CA TRP A 168 -10.00 8.66 -3.21
C TRP A 168 -9.37 7.81 -4.31
N PRO A 169 -9.74 6.54 -4.42
CA PRO A 169 -9.36 5.69 -5.54
C PRO A 169 -9.84 6.27 -6.87
N LEU A 170 -9.24 5.83 -7.97
CA LEU A 170 -9.73 6.18 -9.29
C LEU A 170 -11.14 5.62 -9.50
N PRO A 171 -12.06 6.37 -10.12
CA PRO A 171 -13.44 5.94 -10.38
C PRO A 171 -13.53 4.58 -11.08
N GLU A 172 -12.55 4.26 -11.93
CA GLU A 172 -12.45 3.01 -12.67
C GLU A 172 -12.25 1.77 -11.79
N PHE A 173 -11.75 1.96 -10.57
CA PHE A 173 -11.57 0.90 -9.57
C PHE A 173 -12.70 0.83 -8.55
N MET A 174 -13.72 1.68 -8.71
CA MET A 174 -14.85 1.72 -7.79
C MET A 174 -16.11 1.17 -8.43
N LEU A 175 -16.87 0.36 -7.68
CA LEU A 175 -18.22 -0.06 -8.03
C LEU A 175 -19.24 0.75 -7.23
N PHE A 176 -20.39 1.03 -7.85
CA PHE A 176 -21.53 1.70 -7.24
C PHE A 176 -21.20 3.04 -6.54
N GLY A 177 -20.17 3.76 -7.05
CA GLY A 177 -19.86 5.12 -6.61
C GLY A 177 -19.05 5.23 -5.32
N GLY A 178 -18.37 4.15 -4.87
CA GLY A 178 -17.52 4.29 -3.69
C GLY A 178 -16.92 2.99 -3.15
N MET A 179 -17.35 1.84 -3.67
CA MET A 179 -16.89 0.55 -3.19
C MET A 179 -15.62 0.12 -3.93
N MET A 180 -14.49 0.03 -3.22
CA MET A 180 -13.33 -0.68 -3.75
C MET A 180 -13.56 -2.18 -3.69
N ILE A 181 -13.13 -2.87 -4.74
CA ILE A 181 -13.17 -4.34 -4.84
C ILE A 181 -11.75 -4.90 -4.77
N SER A 182 -11.63 -5.99 -4.03
CA SER A 182 -10.41 -6.77 -4.00
C SER A 182 -10.34 -7.74 -5.19
N ARG A 183 -9.15 -8.26 -5.46
CA ARG A 183 -8.96 -9.31 -6.47
C ARG A 183 -9.85 -10.55 -6.21
N GLU A 184 -10.10 -10.86 -4.93
CA GLU A 184 -10.92 -12.01 -4.53
C GLU A 184 -12.40 -11.81 -4.82
N ASP A 185 -12.85 -10.56 -4.86
CA ASP A 185 -14.26 -10.24 -5.13
C ASP A 185 -14.61 -10.41 -6.62
N ILE A 186 -13.64 -10.21 -7.51
CA ILE A 186 -13.86 -10.25 -8.97
C ILE A 186 -14.52 -11.55 -9.45
N PRO A 187 -14.05 -12.76 -9.05
CA PRO A 187 -14.71 -14.01 -9.44
C PRO A 187 -16.15 -14.11 -8.96
N HIS A 188 -16.45 -13.60 -7.77
CA HIS A 188 -17.80 -13.60 -7.21
C HIS A 188 -18.70 -12.61 -7.94
N LEU A 189 -18.23 -11.40 -8.20
CA LEU A 189 -18.97 -10.38 -8.94
C LEU A 189 -19.34 -10.83 -10.36
N ARG A 190 -18.44 -11.56 -11.03
CA ARG A 190 -18.70 -12.13 -12.36
C ARG A 190 -19.75 -13.24 -12.38
N ARG A 191 -20.06 -13.86 -11.23
CA ARG A 191 -21.01 -14.97 -11.08
C ARG A 191 -22.26 -14.58 -10.30
N VAL A 192 -22.51 -13.30 -10.10
CA VAL A 192 -23.76 -12.82 -9.47
C VAL A 192 -24.95 -13.27 -10.32
N GLY A 193 -25.96 -13.84 -9.68
CA GLY A 193 -27.12 -14.44 -10.33
C GLY A 193 -26.90 -15.85 -10.90
N GLN A 194 -25.66 -16.34 -10.97
CA GLN A 194 -25.34 -17.70 -11.42
C GLN A 194 -24.98 -18.64 -10.27
N SER A 195 -24.62 -18.09 -9.11
CA SER A 195 -24.26 -18.82 -7.89
C SER A 195 -24.85 -18.09 -6.68
N LEU A 196 -25.53 -18.84 -5.81
CA LEU A 196 -26.08 -18.32 -4.57
C LEU A 196 -24.96 -17.74 -3.67
N GLN A 197 -23.83 -18.45 -3.56
CA GLN A 197 -22.66 -18.01 -2.80
C GLN A 197 -22.11 -16.67 -3.32
N SER A 198 -21.99 -16.53 -4.64
CA SER A 198 -21.49 -15.31 -5.28
C SER A 198 -22.45 -14.15 -5.11
N THR A 199 -23.75 -14.41 -5.19
CA THR A 199 -24.77 -13.40 -4.97
C THR A 199 -24.77 -12.92 -3.51
N MET A 200 -24.67 -13.84 -2.55
CA MET A 200 -24.56 -13.48 -1.14
C MET A 200 -23.27 -12.71 -0.84
N HIS A 201 -22.15 -13.07 -1.46
CA HIS A 201 -20.89 -12.34 -1.33
C HIS A 201 -21.04 -10.89 -1.83
N ALA A 202 -21.61 -10.70 -3.00
CA ALA A 202 -21.87 -9.36 -3.55
C ALA A 202 -22.79 -8.52 -2.66
N LEU A 203 -23.84 -9.13 -2.10
CA LEU A 203 -24.74 -8.44 -1.16
C LEU A 203 -24.00 -8.01 0.13
N LYS A 204 -23.11 -8.86 0.66
CA LYS A 204 -22.26 -8.49 1.80
C LYS A 204 -21.36 -7.32 1.50
N LEU A 205 -20.72 -7.31 0.32
CA LEU A 205 -19.87 -6.18 -0.10
C LEU A 205 -20.66 -4.86 -0.11
N VAL A 206 -21.85 -4.86 -0.72
CA VAL A 206 -22.72 -3.68 -0.76
C VAL A 206 -23.17 -3.24 0.65
N ALA A 207 -23.50 -4.19 1.53
CA ALA A 207 -23.90 -3.88 2.90
C ALA A 207 -22.74 -3.26 3.70
N ASN A 208 -21.54 -3.80 3.59
CA ASN A 208 -20.36 -3.28 4.28
C ASN A 208 -20.01 -1.86 3.82
N THR A 209 -20.16 -1.57 2.53
CA THR A 209 -19.88 -0.22 1.99
C THR A 209 -20.85 0.83 2.57
N ARG A 210 -22.09 0.48 2.83
CA ARG A 210 -23.07 1.39 3.43
C ARG A 210 -22.80 1.70 4.90
N ASN A 211 -22.06 0.84 5.59
CA ASN A 211 -21.71 1.01 7.01
C ASN A 211 -20.34 1.70 7.21
N SER A 212 -19.62 1.98 6.13
CA SER A 212 -18.26 2.57 6.14
C SER A 212 -18.23 4.02 5.65
N VAL A 213 -19.37 4.69 5.58
CA VAL A 213 -19.51 6.12 5.21
C VAL A 213 -19.98 6.94 6.40
#